data_eea6d6856c2293b4946599ab1c2812aa
#
_entry.id   eea6d6856c2293b4946599ab1c2812aa
#
_cell.length_a   1.000
_cell.length_b   1.000
_cell.length_c   1.000
_cell.angle_alpha   90.00
_cell.angle_beta   90.00
_cell.angle_gamma   90.00
#
_symmetry.space_group_name_H-M   'P 1'
#
loop_
_entity.id
_entity.type
_entity.pdbx_description
1 polymer ?
#
loop_
_entity_poly.entity_id
_entity_poly.type
_entity_poly.pdbx_seq_one_letter_code
_entity_poly.pdbx_strand_id
1 'polypeptide(L)'
;MNKGKDAILVTGATGNQGGAVARELLARGHTVRAMTRKPDSPAAQAVARLGATLVQGDLDDAASLTRALNGVWGGFAVQNTWEAGVEREEEQGKRIAELARKAGVQHYVYSSVGSAHRRTGIPHFDNKWRVEETVRALRFPSHVVIRPVFFMENWLSPGFKPAIDQGKVMIG
;
A
#
# COMPACT_ATOMS: atom_id res chain seq x y z
N MET A 1 22.41 -7.74 10.83
CA MET A 1 20.97 -7.43 10.84
C MET A 1 20.27 -8.54 11.60
N ASN A 2 19.58 -8.20 12.68
CA ASN A 2 18.91 -9.18 13.54
C ASN A 2 17.59 -9.59 12.88
N LYS A 3 17.58 -10.75 12.22
CA LYS A 3 16.46 -11.26 11.40
C LYS A 3 15.10 -11.44 12.13
N GLY A 4 14.98 -11.10 13.40
CA GLY A 4 13.77 -11.29 14.20
C GLY A 4 13.14 -10.02 14.77
N LYS A 5 13.73 -8.83 14.59
CA LYS A 5 13.24 -7.59 15.20
C LYS A 5 12.67 -6.57 14.20
N ASP A 6 12.83 -6.78 12.90
CA ASP A 6 12.53 -5.75 11.89
C ASP A 6 11.28 -6.14 11.10
N ALA A 7 10.13 -6.15 11.76
CA ALA A 7 8.85 -6.41 11.10
C ALA A 7 8.48 -5.28 10.14
N ILE A 8 8.02 -5.64 8.95
CA ILE A 8 7.51 -4.71 7.93
C ILE A 8 6.00 -4.85 7.84
N LEU A 9 5.28 -3.77 8.09
CA LEU A 9 3.84 -3.72 7.89
C LEU A 9 3.55 -3.48 6.40
N VAL A 10 2.68 -4.29 5.82
CA VAL A 10 2.23 -4.14 4.44
C VAL A 10 0.72 -3.92 4.45
N THR A 11 0.26 -2.73 3.99
CA THR A 11 -1.16 -2.50 3.74
C THR A 11 -1.55 -3.05 2.37
N GLY A 12 -2.83 -3.33 2.15
CA GLY A 12 -3.28 -3.92 0.89
C GLY A 12 -2.66 -5.29 0.58
N ALA A 13 -2.21 -6.01 1.60
CA ALA A 13 -1.46 -7.28 1.45
C ALA A 13 -2.25 -8.42 0.80
N THR A 14 -3.57 -8.29 0.71
CA THR A 14 -4.46 -9.24 0.01
C THR A 14 -4.76 -8.83 -1.43
N GLY A 15 -4.29 -7.67 -1.87
CA GLY A 15 -4.46 -7.15 -3.23
C GLY A 15 -3.24 -7.41 -4.12
N ASN A 16 -3.30 -6.93 -5.37
CA ASN A 16 -2.26 -7.17 -6.37
C ASN A 16 -0.89 -6.62 -5.91
N GLN A 17 -0.80 -5.32 -5.65
CA GLN A 17 0.47 -4.67 -5.33
C GLN A 17 0.98 -5.04 -3.94
N GLY A 18 0.18 -4.86 -2.89
CA GLY A 18 0.60 -5.19 -1.52
C GLY A 18 0.88 -6.69 -1.35
N GLY A 19 0.10 -7.54 -2.02
CA GLY A 19 0.34 -8.99 -2.03
C GLY A 19 1.67 -9.37 -2.71
N ALA A 20 2.02 -8.72 -3.82
CA ALA A 20 3.32 -8.91 -4.48
C ALA A 20 4.47 -8.47 -3.57
N VAL A 21 4.34 -7.31 -2.92
CA VAL A 21 5.32 -6.81 -1.95
C VAL A 21 5.47 -7.77 -0.77
N ALA A 22 4.37 -8.24 -0.19
CA ALA A 22 4.41 -9.18 0.93
C ALA A 22 5.13 -10.50 0.54
N ARG A 23 4.82 -11.06 -0.62
CA ARG A 23 5.48 -12.28 -1.12
C ARG A 23 6.98 -12.09 -1.32
N GLU A 24 7.37 -11.00 -1.95
CA GLU A 24 8.79 -10.72 -2.22
C GLU A 24 9.59 -10.49 -0.93
N LEU A 25 9.03 -9.76 0.03
CA LEU A 25 9.66 -9.56 1.33
C LEU A 25 9.84 -10.88 2.09
N LEU A 26 8.83 -11.75 2.09
CA LEU A 26 8.91 -13.09 2.69
C LEU A 26 9.95 -13.96 2.01
N ALA A 27 9.97 -13.97 0.68
CA ALA A 27 10.97 -14.73 -0.09
C ALA A 27 12.41 -14.30 0.21
N ARG A 28 12.61 -13.01 0.55
CA ARG A 28 13.90 -12.46 0.98
C ARG A 28 14.20 -12.66 2.47
N GLY A 29 13.33 -13.33 3.20
CA GLY A 29 13.52 -13.66 4.62
C GLY A 29 13.18 -12.51 5.59
N HIS A 30 12.41 -11.52 5.16
CA HIS A 30 11.92 -10.48 6.06
C HIS A 30 10.69 -10.96 6.85
N THR A 31 10.53 -10.43 8.06
CA THR A 31 9.30 -10.61 8.84
C THR A 31 8.23 -9.67 8.32
N VAL A 32 7.09 -10.21 7.87
CA VAL A 32 6.00 -9.42 7.30
C VAL A 32 4.75 -9.48 8.19
N ARG A 33 4.22 -8.31 8.51
CA ARG A 33 2.85 -8.14 9.04
C ARG A 33 1.93 -7.74 7.90
N ALA A 34 1.05 -8.64 7.50
CA ALA A 34 0.07 -8.42 6.45
C ALA A 34 -1.21 -7.82 7.04
N MET A 35 -1.44 -6.53 6.83
CA MET A 35 -2.64 -5.87 7.35
C MET A 35 -3.85 -6.14 6.45
N THR A 36 -4.95 -6.53 7.07
CA THR A 36 -6.22 -6.78 6.40
C THR A 36 -7.41 -6.50 7.32
N ARG A 37 -8.54 -6.10 6.74
CA ARG A 37 -9.82 -5.98 7.48
C ARG A 37 -10.46 -7.33 7.79
N LYS A 38 -10.14 -8.35 6.97
CA LYS A 38 -10.76 -9.69 7.01
C LYS A 38 -9.69 -10.77 7.10
N PRO A 39 -9.14 -11.05 8.31
CA PRO A 39 -8.09 -12.06 8.50
C PRO A 39 -8.50 -13.46 8.04
N ASP A 40 -9.78 -13.79 8.18
CA ASP A 40 -10.30 -15.12 7.83
C ASP A 40 -10.58 -15.31 6.33
N SER A 41 -10.39 -14.28 5.51
CA SER A 41 -10.61 -14.36 4.08
C SER A 41 -9.60 -15.32 3.41
N PRO A 42 -10.01 -16.04 2.35
CA PRO A 42 -9.10 -16.93 1.61
C PRO A 42 -7.82 -16.25 1.14
N ALA A 43 -7.92 -14.98 0.72
CA ALA A 43 -6.77 -14.17 0.29
C ALA A 43 -5.80 -13.87 1.44
N ALA A 44 -6.31 -13.52 2.64
CA ALA A 44 -5.48 -13.30 3.81
C ALA A 44 -4.79 -14.61 4.26
N GLN A 45 -5.54 -15.71 4.30
CA GLN A 45 -5.00 -17.02 4.64
C GLN A 45 -3.94 -17.51 3.63
N ALA A 46 -4.07 -17.14 2.37
CA ALA A 46 -3.04 -17.42 1.37
C ALA A 46 -1.71 -16.71 1.69
N VAL A 47 -1.76 -15.45 2.10
CA VAL A 47 -0.55 -14.70 2.50
C VAL A 47 0.02 -15.23 3.81
N ALA A 48 -0.82 -15.65 4.77
CA ALA A 48 -0.39 -16.28 6.02
C ALA A 48 0.36 -17.59 5.77
N ARG A 49 -0.11 -18.44 4.84
CA ARG A 49 0.58 -19.70 4.47
C ARG A 49 1.98 -19.47 3.90
N LEU A 50 2.27 -18.29 3.38
CA LEU A 50 3.61 -17.89 2.93
C LEU A 50 4.53 -17.43 4.07
N GLY A 51 4.01 -17.36 5.30
CA GLY A 51 4.78 -16.99 6.49
C GLY A 51 4.50 -15.58 7.03
N ALA A 52 3.53 -14.83 6.47
CA ALA A 52 3.16 -13.54 7.02
C ALA A 52 2.34 -13.68 8.31
N THR A 53 2.56 -12.80 9.26
CA THR A 53 1.66 -12.60 10.40
C THR A 53 0.50 -11.71 9.98
N LEU A 54 -0.73 -12.22 10.06
CA LEU A 54 -1.92 -11.40 9.80
C LEU A 54 -2.16 -10.44 10.97
N VAL A 55 -2.45 -9.18 10.62
CA VAL A 55 -2.85 -8.15 11.59
C VAL A 55 -4.16 -7.54 11.12
N GLN A 56 -5.18 -7.60 11.98
CA GLN A 56 -6.44 -6.94 11.68
C GLN A 56 -6.29 -5.43 11.82
N GLY A 57 -6.62 -4.71 10.75
CA GLY A 57 -6.57 -3.26 10.72
C GLY A 57 -7.38 -2.67 9.58
N ASP A 58 -7.88 -1.46 9.82
CA ASP A 58 -8.61 -0.66 8.85
C ASP A 58 -7.93 0.71 8.72
N LEU A 59 -7.75 1.19 7.49
CA LEU A 59 -7.15 2.51 7.23
C LEU A 59 -8.02 3.66 7.76
N ASP A 60 -9.27 3.40 8.05
CA ASP A 60 -10.19 4.37 8.66
C ASP A 60 -10.23 4.32 10.18
N ASP A 61 -9.66 3.29 10.80
CA ASP A 61 -9.59 3.12 12.25
C ASP A 61 -8.16 3.36 12.79
N ALA A 62 -7.93 4.56 13.31
CA ALA A 62 -6.65 4.97 13.89
C ALA A 62 -6.19 4.06 15.03
N ALA A 63 -7.11 3.51 15.82
CA ALA A 63 -6.77 2.63 16.94
C ALA A 63 -6.22 1.28 16.43
N SER A 64 -6.84 0.71 15.39
CA SER A 64 -6.36 -0.51 14.75
C SER A 64 -5.01 -0.32 14.07
N LEU A 65 -4.81 0.82 13.40
CA LEU A 65 -3.52 1.18 12.81
C LEU A 65 -2.41 1.32 13.85
N THR A 66 -2.70 1.97 14.97
CA THR A 66 -1.75 2.12 16.07
C THR A 66 -1.32 0.75 16.60
N ARG A 67 -2.25 -0.18 16.78
CA ARG A 67 -1.92 -1.56 17.18
C ARG A 67 -1.08 -2.29 16.12
N ALA A 68 -1.45 -2.16 14.85
CA ALA A 68 -0.74 -2.81 13.74
C ALA A 68 0.70 -2.32 13.59
N LEU A 69 0.95 -1.03 13.87
CA LEU A 69 2.26 -0.37 13.77
C LEU A 69 3.15 -0.59 14.99
N ASN A 70 2.64 -1.12 16.08
CA ASN A 70 3.43 -1.29 17.31
C ASN A 70 4.64 -2.22 17.09
N GLY A 71 5.85 -1.71 17.30
CA GLY A 71 7.10 -2.47 17.13
C GLY A 71 7.44 -2.80 15.67
N VAL A 72 6.90 -2.06 14.70
CA VAL A 72 7.21 -2.18 13.28
C VAL A 72 8.43 -1.33 12.94
N TRP A 73 9.40 -1.93 12.25
CA TRP A 73 10.58 -1.23 11.75
C TRP A 73 10.31 -0.51 10.44
N GLY A 74 9.61 -1.16 9.50
CA GLY A 74 9.33 -0.63 8.17
C GLY A 74 7.86 -0.73 7.80
N GLY A 75 7.41 0.12 6.87
CA GLY A 75 6.04 0.13 6.39
C GLY A 75 5.96 0.28 4.88
N PHE A 76 5.12 -0.53 4.24
CA PHE A 76 4.66 -0.32 2.88
C PHE A 76 3.19 0.07 2.90
N ALA A 77 2.88 1.26 2.40
CA ALA A 77 1.53 1.82 2.40
C ALA A 77 1.00 2.01 0.98
N VAL A 78 -0.15 1.44 0.72
CA VAL A 78 -0.96 1.64 -0.48
C VAL A 78 -2.42 1.78 -0.08
N GLN A 79 -3.12 2.70 -0.73
CA GLN A 79 -4.56 2.94 -0.61
C GLN A 79 -5.21 2.70 -1.97
N ASN A 80 -6.53 2.56 -1.99
CA ASN A 80 -7.28 2.27 -3.21
C ASN A 80 -8.41 3.28 -3.41
N THR A 81 -8.22 4.21 -4.35
CA THR A 81 -9.20 5.22 -4.72
C THR A 81 -10.54 4.63 -5.15
N TRP A 82 -10.51 3.51 -5.87
CA TRP A 82 -11.70 2.86 -6.41
C TRP A 82 -12.60 2.26 -5.33
N GLU A 83 -12.03 1.98 -4.17
CA GLU A 83 -12.75 1.48 -3.00
C GLU A 83 -13.16 2.60 -2.06
N ALA A 84 -12.26 3.53 -1.77
CA ALA A 84 -12.44 4.54 -0.75
C ALA A 84 -13.06 5.85 -1.28
N GLY A 85 -12.86 6.17 -2.55
CA GLY A 85 -13.05 7.52 -3.09
C GLY A 85 -11.82 8.39 -2.85
N VAL A 86 -11.76 9.52 -3.56
CA VAL A 86 -10.56 10.38 -3.62
C VAL A 86 -10.21 10.99 -2.26
N GLU A 87 -11.20 11.60 -1.61
CA GLU A 87 -10.98 12.31 -0.33
C GLU A 87 -10.58 11.34 0.79
N ARG A 88 -11.32 10.23 0.90
CA ARG A 88 -11.06 9.22 1.93
C ARG A 88 -9.71 8.51 1.72
N GLU A 89 -9.31 8.28 0.46
CA GLU A 89 -7.99 7.75 0.14
C GLU A 89 -6.87 8.68 0.64
N GLU A 90 -7.03 9.99 0.44
CA GLU A 90 -6.09 10.99 0.94
C GLU A 90 -5.99 10.97 2.46
N GLU A 91 -7.13 10.97 3.15
CA GLU A 91 -7.19 10.88 4.61
C GLU A 91 -6.54 9.60 5.13
N GLN A 92 -6.83 8.46 4.52
CA GLN A 92 -6.22 7.18 4.85
C GLN A 92 -4.69 7.21 4.67
N GLY A 93 -4.22 7.78 3.55
CA GLY A 93 -2.80 7.90 3.25
C GLY A 93 -2.05 8.77 4.25
N LYS A 94 -2.62 9.93 4.61
CA LYS A 94 -2.06 10.83 5.62
C LYS A 94 -2.07 10.18 7.00
N ARG A 95 -3.19 9.61 7.43
CA ARG A 95 -3.36 8.96 8.73
C ARG A 95 -2.35 7.85 8.97
N ILE A 96 -2.20 6.92 8.02
CA ILE A 96 -1.23 5.82 8.20
C ILE A 96 0.21 6.33 8.24
N ALA A 97 0.56 7.34 7.46
CA ALA A 97 1.89 7.94 7.48
C ALA A 97 2.18 8.62 8.81
N GLU A 98 1.27 9.43 9.33
CA GLU A 98 1.38 10.11 10.62
C GLU A 98 1.53 9.11 11.78
N LEU A 99 0.68 8.09 11.80
CA LEU A 99 0.73 7.05 12.83
C LEU A 99 2.01 6.21 12.73
N ALA A 100 2.48 5.89 11.52
CA ALA A 100 3.75 5.20 11.32
C ALA A 100 4.93 6.04 11.83
N ARG A 101 4.94 7.34 11.56
CA ARG A 101 5.97 8.24 12.09
C ARG A 101 5.93 8.32 13.61
N LYS A 102 4.73 8.43 14.19
CA LYS A 102 4.53 8.45 15.66
C LYS A 102 4.95 7.12 16.31
N ALA A 103 4.74 6.00 15.64
CA ALA A 103 5.17 4.67 16.09
C ALA A 103 6.68 4.43 15.99
N GLY A 104 7.44 5.37 15.41
CA GLY A 104 8.89 5.26 15.27
C GLY A 104 9.36 4.42 14.09
N VAL A 105 8.53 4.22 13.06
CA VAL A 105 8.91 3.51 11.83
C VAL A 105 10.15 4.16 11.22
N GLN A 106 11.16 3.33 10.91
CA GLN A 106 12.46 3.76 10.43
C GLN A 106 12.53 3.87 8.91
N HIS A 107 11.80 3.00 8.18
CA HIS A 107 11.75 2.99 6.73
C HIS A 107 10.31 2.95 6.23
N TYR A 108 9.87 3.97 5.51
CA TYR A 108 8.49 4.09 5.02
C TYR A 108 8.44 4.14 3.51
N VAL A 109 7.69 3.23 2.90
CA VAL A 109 7.48 3.19 1.45
C VAL A 109 6.02 3.54 1.16
N TYR A 110 5.80 4.59 0.39
CA TYR A 110 4.47 5.01 -0.06
C TYR A 110 4.27 4.70 -1.54
N SER A 111 3.18 4.02 -1.87
CA SER A 111 2.76 3.79 -3.25
C SER A 111 1.84 4.92 -3.72
N SER A 112 2.41 5.82 -4.51
CA SER A 112 1.75 6.94 -5.16
C SER A 112 1.27 6.56 -6.58
N VAL A 113 1.37 7.48 -7.52
CA VAL A 113 1.04 7.29 -8.94
C VAL A 113 2.00 8.08 -9.83
N GLY A 114 2.22 7.61 -11.05
CA GLY A 114 2.96 8.34 -12.08
C GLY A 114 2.37 9.73 -12.30
N SER A 115 3.23 10.73 -12.50
CA SER A 115 2.84 12.13 -12.73
C SER A 115 2.11 12.85 -11.58
N ALA A 116 2.00 12.28 -10.38
CA ALA A 116 1.34 12.91 -9.22
C ALA A 116 1.76 14.39 -9.00
N HIS A 117 3.05 14.70 -9.19
CA HIS A 117 3.64 16.03 -8.99
C HIS A 117 3.28 17.07 -10.06
N ARG A 118 2.58 16.66 -11.13
CA ARG A 118 2.34 17.55 -12.28
C ARG A 118 1.09 18.42 -12.16
N ARG A 119 0.31 18.29 -11.07
CA ARG A 119 -0.96 18.98 -10.87
C ARG A 119 -1.87 18.79 -12.10
N THR A 120 -2.16 17.55 -12.39
CA THR A 120 -2.85 17.15 -13.62
C THR A 120 -4.32 17.56 -13.68
N GLY A 121 -4.92 17.93 -12.55
CA GLY A 121 -6.35 18.11 -12.39
C GLY A 121 -7.11 16.77 -12.32
N ILE A 122 -6.40 15.65 -12.38
CA ILE A 122 -6.98 14.30 -12.18
C ILE A 122 -7.07 14.07 -10.68
N PRO A 123 -8.28 13.99 -10.08
CA PRO A 123 -8.45 14.03 -8.64
C PRO A 123 -7.65 12.94 -7.88
N HIS A 124 -7.62 11.71 -8.40
CA HIS A 124 -6.90 10.60 -7.79
C HIS A 124 -5.37 10.60 -8.05
N PHE A 125 -4.85 11.56 -8.83
CA PHE A 125 -3.42 11.84 -8.94
C PHE A 125 -3.02 12.94 -7.98
N ASP A 126 -3.84 13.97 -7.92
CA ASP A 126 -3.57 15.15 -7.10
C ASP A 126 -3.70 14.85 -5.60
N ASN A 127 -4.62 13.96 -5.18
CA ASN A 127 -4.71 13.52 -3.78
C ASN A 127 -3.45 12.75 -3.35
N LYS A 128 -2.93 11.88 -4.22
CA LYS A 128 -1.69 11.14 -3.93
C LYS A 128 -0.48 12.07 -3.80
N TRP A 129 -0.43 13.15 -4.59
CA TRP A 129 0.58 14.18 -4.39
C TRP A 129 0.51 14.81 -3.00
N ARG A 130 -0.67 15.15 -2.50
CA ARG A 130 -0.84 15.71 -1.15
C ARG A 130 -0.43 14.74 -0.04
N VAL A 131 -0.62 13.44 -0.25
CA VAL A 131 -0.08 12.40 0.65
C VAL A 131 1.45 12.34 0.56
N GLU A 132 2.06 12.43 -0.64
CA GLU A 132 3.52 12.49 -0.77
C GLU A 132 4.12 13.69 -0.02
N GLU A 133 3.49 14.86 -0.13
CA GLU A 133 3.92 16.07 0.61
C GLU A 133 3.88 15.82 2.13
N THR A 134 2.84 15.16 2.63
CA THR A 134 2.75 14.75 4.04
C THR A 134 3.87 13.79 4.41
N VAL A 135 4.13 12.75 3.62
CA VAL A 135 5.21 11.78 3.87
C VAL A 135 6.57 12.48 3.96
N ARG A 136 6.85 13.44 3.06
CA ARG A 136 8.10 14.24 3.10
C ARG A 136 8.17 15.13 4.33
N ALA A 137 7.06 15.79 4.68
CA ALA A 137 7.00 16.68 5.85
C ALA A 137 7.20 15.94 7.19
N LEU A 138 6.81 14.68 7.28
CA LEU A 138 6.97 13.84 8.45
C LEU A 138 8.42 13.44 8.76
N ARG A 139 9.35 13.63 7.82
CA ARG A 139 10.79 13.41 8.00
C ARG A 139 11.09 12.04 8.62
N PHE A 140 10.64 10.98 7.99
CA PHE A 140 11.07 9.64 8.37
C PHE A 140 12.60 9.52 8.27
N PRO A 141 13.27 8.69 9.09
CA PRO A 141 14.71 8.45 8.95
C PRO A 141 15.08 7.98 7.54
N SER A 142 14.22 7.17 6.92
CA SER A 142 14.28 6.77 5.53
C SER A 142 12.88 6.67 4.94
N HIS A 143 12.66 7.23 3.74
CA HIS A 143 11.41 7.00 3.02
C HIS A 143 11.64 6.90 1.51
N VAL A 144 10.74 6.17 0.86
CA VAL A 144 10.68 6.04 -0.59
C VAL A 144 9.25 6.28 -1.05
N VAL A 145 9.11 7.03 -2.13
CA VAL A 145 7.84 7.15 -2.85
C VAL A 145 7.99 6.44 -4.19
N ILE A 146 7.22 5.38 -4.40
CA ILE A 146 7.11 4.72 -5.70
C ILE A 146 5.92 5.27 -6.45
N ARG A 147 6.07 5.43 -7.77
CA ARG A 147 5.03 6.01 -8.64
C ARG A 147 4.74 5.07 -9.80
N PRO A 148 3.94 4.01 -9.57
CA PRO A 148 3.50 3.14 -10.65
C PRO A 148 2.71 3.94 -11.70
N VAL A 149 2.83 3.53 -12.96
CA VAL A 149 2.08 4.15 -14.07
C VAL A 149 0.86 3.28 -14.39
N PHE A 150 1.10 2.06 -14.83
CA PHE A 150 0.06 1.13 -15.23
C PHE A 150 0.49 -0.30 -14.88
N PHE A 151 -0.39 -1.03 -14.18
CA PHE A 151 -0.10 -2.42 -13.87
C PHE A 151 -0.45 -3.31 -15.07
N MET A 152 0.41 -4.29 -15.36
CA MET A 152 0.21 -5.21 -16.46
C MET A 152 -1.12 -6.00 -16.32
N GLU A 153 -1.51 -6.30 -15.09
CA GLU A 153 -2.77 -6.97 -14.77
C GLU A 153 -4.01 -6.17 -15.22
N ASN A 154 -3.89 -4.86 -15.38
CA ASN A 154 -5.00 -4.04 -15.87
C ASN A 154 -5.45 -4.44 -17.26
N TRP A 155 -4.52 -4.96 -18.11
CA TRP A 155 -4.87 -5.47 -19.43
C TRP A 155 -5.84 -6.64 -19.38
N LEU A 156 -5.86 -7.41 -18.29
CA LEU A 156 -6.75 -8.55 -18.09
C LEU A 156 -8.08 -8.14 -17.42
N SER A 157 -8.26 -6.86 -17.10
CA SER A 157 -9.48 -6.37 -16.47
C SER A 157 -10.67 -6.37 -17.45
N PRO A 158 -11.91 -6.44 -16.94
CA PRO A 158 -13.11 -6.39 -17.77
C PRO A 158 -13.20 -5.16 -18.68
N GLY A 159 -12.54 -4.05 -18.32
CA GLY A 159 -12.52 -2.84 -19.13
C GLY A 159 -11.60 -2.91 -20.35
N PHE A 160 -10.51 -3.67 -20.28
CA PHE A 160 -9.52 -3.73 -21.36
C PHE A 160 -9.55 -5.06 -22.12
N LYS A 161 -9.75 -6.18 -21.44
CA LYS A 161 -9.63 -7.50 -22.03
C LYS A 161 -10.51 -7.72 -23.28
N PRO A 162 -11.80 -7.34 -23.31
CA PRO A 162 -12.64 -7.53 -24.49
C PRO A 162 -12.15 -6.75 -25.72
N ALA A 163 -11.57 -5.57 -25.53
CA ALA A 163 -11.01 -4.78 -26.61
C ALA A 163 -9.72 -5.41 -27.16
N ILE A 164 -8.88 -5.92 -26.25
CA ILE A 164 -7.64 -6.63 -26.61
C ILE A 164 -7.96 -7.90 -27.42
N ASP A 165 -8.94 -8.70 -26.96
CA ASP A 165 -9.35 -9.93 -27.64
C ASP A 165 -9.87 -9.64 -29.05
N GLN A 166 -10.34 -8.43 -29.33
CA GLN A 166 -10.78 -7.96 -30.67
C GLN A 166 -9.67 -7.25 -31.45
N GLY A 167 -8.43 -7.25 -30.96
CA GLY A 167 -7.30 -6.53 -31.57
C GLY A 167 -7.41 -5.00 -31.49
N LYS A 168 -8.24 -4.47 -30.59
CA LYS A 168 -8.46 -3.03 -30.39
C LYS A 168 -7.87 -2.60 -29.05
N VAL A 169 -6.85 -1.76 -29.06
CA VAL A 169 -6.33 -1.09 -27.85
C VAL A 169 -6.46 0.40 -28.07
N MET A 170 -7.32 1.05 -27.30
CA MET A 170 -7.38 2.50 -27.20
C MET A 170 -6.83 2.91 -25.84
N ILE A 171 -5.73 3.65 -25.85
CA ILE A 171 -5.14 4.30 -24.68
C ILE A 171 -5.37 5.79 -24.91
N GLY A 172 -6.31 6.39 -24.19
CA GLY A 172 -6.55 7.83 -24.15
C GLY A 172 -5.76 8.53 -23.07
#